data_e520eaa75d5168249b68e49e7de107e1
#
_entry.id   e520eaa75d5168249b68e49e7de107e1
#
_cell.length_a   1.000
_cell.length_b   1.000
_cell.length_c   1.000
_cell.angle_alpha   90.00
_cell.angle_beta   90.00
_cell.angle_gamma   90.00
#
_symmetry.space_group_name_H-M   'P 1'
#
loop_
_entity.id
_entity.type
_entity.pdbx_description
1 polymer ?
#
loop_
_entity_poly.entity_id
_entity_poly.type
_entity_poly.pdbx_seq_one_letter_code
_entity_poly.pdbx_strand_id
1 'polypeptide(L)'
;MITSKTSFIALIGNPVCHSLSPIMQNAAFKYLGLDLIYIAIPCRDDDLELLLNSLKKINCKGLNITIPYKEKVFNLCSEISPVAQKLKAINTLRLNSEREWNGTNTDVEGFIYPLKSLNLIKKQSLVLGSGGAARSVVQGLINLNFSKITVVSRNKTSLDELIKNFADQIEIQGLLHNNNRSNHFVEEADLIVNTTPVGMKLATQGENIMPYGETFWRSLNSKTIVYDLIYNPAPTPLLKFSAKKGCITIDGSQMLVAQGAKSLSFWTNGLEVPFHIMNDALRKYL
;
A
#
# COMPACT_ATOMS: atom_id res chain seq x y z
N MET A 1 15.86 0.75 -25.61
CA MET A 1 17.08 1.62 -25.54
C MET A 1 16.61 2.99 -25.09
N ILE A 2 17.31 3.64 -24.15
CA ILE A 2 16.95 5.01 -23.70
C ILE A 2 17.46 6.01 -24.73
N THR A 3 16.60 6.92 -25.17
CA THR A 3 16.89 7.97 -26.15
C THR A 3 16.42 9.33 -25.66
N SER A 4 16.68 10.39 -26.43
CA SER A 4 16.15 11.75 -26.14
C SER A 4 14.60 11.85 -26.17
N LYS A 5 13.92 10.84 -26.72
CA LYS A 5 12.45 10.78 -26.81
C LYS A 5 11.83 10.00 -25.66
N THR A 6 12.63 9.23 -24.93
CA THR A 6 12.14 8.39 -23.82
C THR A 6 11.47 9.24 -22.75
N SER A 7 10.23 8.90 -22.41
CA SER A 7 9.50 9.51 -21.31
C SER A 7 9.75 8.76 -20.02
N PHE A 8 9.35 9.32 -18.88
CA PHE A 8 9.52 8.62 -17.60
C PHE A 8 8.28 8.70 -16.73
N ILE A 9 8.22 7.74 -15.82
CA ILE A 9 7.29 7.68 -14.70
C ILE A 9 8.13 7.60 -13.44
N ALA A 10 7.69 8.19 -12.32
CA ALA A 10 8.48 8.21 -11.10
C ALA A 10 7.68 7.75 -9.88
N LEU A 11 8.38 7.18 -8.91
CA LEU A 11 7.90 7.00 -7.54
C LEU A 11 8.38 8.18 -6.69
N ILE A 12 7.45 8.87 -6.05
CA ILE A 12 7.73 9.98 -5.13
C ILE A 12 7.39 9.57 -3.70
N GLY A 13 8.30 9.78 -2.77
CA GLY A 13 8.13 9.49 -1.33
C GLY A 13 9.39 9.75 -0.55
N ASN A 14 9.36 9.44 0.75
CA ASN A 14 10.53 9.58 1.62
C ASN A 14 10.46 8.62 2.82
N PRO A 15 11.34 7.58 2.90
CA PRO A 15 12.37 7.20 1.91
C PRO A 15 11.78 6.37 0.74
N VAL A 16 12.46 6.37 -0.41
CA VAL A 16 12.11 5.54 -1.59
C VAL A 16 13.28 4.72 -2.15
N CYS A 17 14.46 4.85 -1.58
CA CYS A 17 15.70 4.20 -2.08
C CYS A 17 15.65 2.67 -2.05
N HIS A 18 14.80 2.08 -1.21
CA HIS A 18 14.64 0.63 -1.08
C HIS A 18 13.45 0.07 -1.87
N SER A 19 12.77 0.91 -2.66
CA SER A 19 11.60 0.48 -3.42
C SER A 19 11.99 -0.45 -4.57
N LEU A 20 11.30 -1.56 -4.69
CA LEU A 20 11.41 -2.49 -5.81
C LEU A 20 10.47 -2.16 -6.98
N SER A 21 9.67 -1.10 -6.87
CA SER A 21 8.79 -0.64 -7.96
C SER A 21 9.53 -0.37 -9.27
N PRO A 22 10.74 0.26 -9.28
CA PRO A 22 11.47 0.46 -10.53
C PRO A 22 11.77 -0.84 -11.28
N ILE A 23 12.09 -1.92 -10.55
CA ILE A 23 12.45 -3.20 -11.14
C ILE A 23 11.24 -3.79 -11.87
N MET A 24 10.09 -3.90 -11.21
CA MET A 24 8.90 -4.52 -11.80
C MET A 24 8.28 -3.65 -12.91
N GLN A 25 8.26 -2.33 -12.76
CA GLN A 25 7.68 -1.43 -13.76
C GLN A 25 8.53 -1.37 -15.04
N ASN A 26 9.85 -1.31 -14.92
CA ASN A 26 10.74 -1.34 -16.08
C ASN A 26 10.67 -2.70 -16.82
N ALA A 27 10.47 -3.82 -16.10
CA ALA A 27 10.22 -5.11 -16.73
C ALA A 27 8.90 -5.10 -17.53
N ALA A 28 7.85 -4.50 -16.99
CA ALA A 28 6.56 -4.34 -17.68
C ALA A 28 6.68 -3.44 -18.92
N PHE A 29 7.35 -2.29 -18.81
CA PHE A 29 7.56 -1.39 -19.95
C PHE A 29 8.34 -2.07 -21.08
N LYS A 30 9.39 -2.82 -20.72
CA LYS A 30 10.16 -3.60 -21.70
C LYS A 30 9.28 -4.68 -22.37
N TYR A 31 8.49 -5.41 -21.61
CA TYR A 31 7.59 -6.44 -22.13
C TYR A 31 6.57 -5.87 -23.14
N LEU A 32 5.99 -4.70 -22.80
CA LEU A 32 5.00 -4.01 -23.61
C LEU A 32 5.61 -3.17 -24.76
N GLY A 33 6.93 -3.11 -24.89
CA GLY A 33 7.60 -2.31 -25.92
C GLY A 33 7.43 -0.81 -25.76
N LEU A 34 7.16 -0.33 -24.53
CA LEU A 34 6.94 1.09 -24.25
C LEU A 34 8.27 1.86 -24.16
N ASP A 35 8.35 3.03 -24.79
CA ASP A 35 9.50 3.94 -24.65
C ASP A 35 9.38 4.77 -23.36
N LEU A 36 9.37 4.06 -22.24
CA LEU A 36 9.23 4.58 -20.88
C LEU A 36 10.33 4.02 -19.98
N ILE A 37 10.72 4.82 -18.99
CA ILE A 37 11.52 4.36 -17.83
C ILE A 37 10.80 4.70 -16.54
N TYR A 38 11.05 3.88 -15.52
CA TYR A 38 10.53 4.12 -14.18
C TYR A 38 11.70 4.34 -13.22
N ILE A 39 11.64 5.43 -12.47
CA ILE A 39 12.68 5.84 -11.51
C ILE A 39 12.06 6.13 -10.13
N ALA A 40 12.88 6.10 -9.08
CA ALA A 40 12.48 6.54 -7.75
C ALA A 40 13.15 7.88 -7.44
N ILE A 41 12.36 8.84 -6.99
CA ILE A 41 12.82 10.20 -6.67
C ILE A 41 12.47 10.47 -5.20
N PRO A 42 13.46 10.51 -4.29
CA PRO A 42 13.22 10.96 -2.92
C PRO A 42 12.85 12.44 -2.92
N CYS A 43 11.85 12.80 -2.11
CA CYS A 43 11.38 14.16 -2.02
C CYS A 43 11.26 14.57 -0.55
N ARG A 44 11.71 15.77 -0.18
CA ARG A 44 11.42 16.34 1.13
C ARG A 44 10.02 16.92 1.15
N ASP A 45 9.48 17.08 2.33
CA ASP A 45 8.10 17.53 2.53
C ASP A 45 7.84 18.91 1.93
N ASP A 46 8.77 19.84 2.15
CA ASP A 46 8.68 21.23 1.69
C ASP A 46 8.84 21.36 0.16
N ASP A 47 9.42 20.34 -0.51
CA ASP A 47 9.72 20.38 -1.94
C ASP A 47 8.60 19.71 -2.79
N LEU A 48 7.61 19.06 -2.16
CA LEU A 48 6.64 18.21 -2.86
C LEU A 48 5.85 18.96 -3.94
N GLU A 49 5.26 20.09 -3.61
CA GLU A 49 4.44 20.88 -4.54
C GLU A 49 5.28 21.44 -5.70
N LEU A 50 6.46 21.97 -5.37
CA LEU A 50 7.41 22.46 -6.37
C LEU A 50 7.84 21.36 -7.34
N LEU A 51 8.14 20.16 -6.81
CA LEU A 51 8.51 19.00 -7.62
C LEU A 51 7.36 18.59 -8.55
N LEU A 52 6.14 18.46 -8.04
CA LEU A 52 4.98 18.08 -8.84
C LEU A 52 4.70 19.09 -9.96
N ASN A 53 4.81 20.39 -9.69
CA ASN A 53 4.65 21.44 -10.67
C ASN A 53 5.78 21.45 -11.73
N SER A 54 7.00 21.13 -11.32
CA SER A 54 8.14 21.01 -12.24
C SER A 54 7.99 19.80 -13.17
N LEU A 55 7.51 18.66 -12.65
CA LEU A 55 7.29 17.43 -13.41
C LEU A 55 6.20 17.59 -14.48
N LYS A 56 5.22 18.48 -14.29
CA LYS A 56 4.26 18.85 -15.35
C LYS A 56 4.92 19.45 -16.59
N LYS A 57 6.07 20.11 -16.45
CA LYS A 57 6.74 20.87 -17.52
C LYS A 57 7.75 20.06 -18.32
N ILE A 58 8.08 18.87 -17.87
CA ILE A 58 9.07 17.99 -18.50
C ILE A 58 8.42 16.70 -19.01
N ASN A 59 9.21 15.75 -19.52
CA ASN A 59 8.68 14.54 -20.17
C ASN A 59 8.24 13.45 -19.19
N CYS A 60 7.67 13.84 -18.03
CA CYS A 60 7.01 12.97 -17.07
C CYS A 60 5.59 12.61 -17.56
N LYS A 61 5.21 11.34 -17.48
CA LYS A 61 3.88 10.86 -17.90
C LYS A 61 2.98 10.50 -16.72
N GLY A 62 3.56 10.18 -15.58
CA GLY A 62 2.81 9.79 -14.41
C GLY A 62 3.71 9.57 -13.21
N LEU A 63 3.06 9.38 -12.06
CA LEU A 63 3.76 9.17 -10.79
C LEU A 63 3.06 8.07 -9.99
N ASN A 64 3.85 7.30 -9.23
CA ASN A 64 3.34 6.72 -7.99
C ASN A 64 3.73 7.60 -6.81
N ILE A 65 2.84 7.66 -5.84
CA ILE A 65 3.01 8.40 -4.59
C ILE A 65 3.00 7.40 -3.44
N THR A 66 4.02 7.48 -2.58
CA THR A 66 4.08 6.65 -1.37
C THR A 66 4.22 7.50 -0.11
N ILE A 67 4.49 6.86 1.01
CA ILE A 67 4.66 7.50 2.32
C ILE A 67 5.70 8.65 2.21
N PRO A 68 5.40 9.82 2.81
CA PRO A 68 4.21 10.19 3.59
C PRO A 68 3.15 10.98 2.79
N TYR A 69 3.18 10.98 1.46
CA TYR A 69 2.56 12.00 0.61
C TYR A 69 1.18 11.64 0.04
N LYS A 70 0.67 10.40 0.24
CA LYS A 70 -0.60 9.95 -0.37
C LYS A 70 -1.81 10.82 -0.06
N GLU A 71 -1.85 11.41 1.13
CA GLU A 71 -2.92 12.33 1.55
C GLU A 71 -2.64 13.77 1.09
N LYS A 72 -1.36 14.19 1.10
CA LYS A 72 -0.97 15.56 0.75
C LYS A 72 -1.22 15.92 -0.71
N VAL A 73 -1.00 14.97 -1.63
CA VAL A 73 -1.20 15.19 -3.07
C VAL A 73 -2.66 15.31 -3.47
N PHE A 74 -3.61 15.03 -2.56
CA PHE A 74 -5.03 15.07 -2.84
C PHE A 74 -5.48 16.43 -3.37
N ASN A 75 -5.02 17.51 -2.73
CA ASN A 75 -5.39 18.88 -3.10
C ASN A 75 -4.58 19.43 -4.30
N LEU A 76 -3.64 18.65 -4.84
CA LEU A 76 -2.79 19.03 -5.97
C LEU A 76 -3.25 18.42 -7.31
N CYS A 77 -4.41 17.72 -7.31
CA CYS A 77 -4.99 17.09 -8.46
C CYS A 77 -6.18 17.89 -9.01
N SER A 78 -6.30 17.98 -10.33
CA SER A 78 -7.47 18.56 -11.01
C SER A 78 -8.67 17.63 -11.03
N GLU A 79 -8.41 16.32 -11.21
CA GLU A 79 -9.42 15.30 -11.17
C GLU A 79 -8.99 14.15 -10.25
N ILE A 80 -9.94 13.64 -9.49
CA ILE A 80 -9.69 12.56 -8.53
C ILE A 80 -10.75 11.48 -8.75
N SER A 81 -10.29 10.25 -8.92
CA SER A 81 -11.19 9.10 -9.08
C SER A 81 -12.08 8.88 -7.85
N PRO A 82 -13.29 8.30 -8.02
CA PRO A 82 -14.21 8.07 -6.89
C PRO A 82 -13.58 7.28 -5.74
N VAL A 83 -12.75 6.27 -6.03
CA VAL A 83 -12.04 5.51 -5.01
C VAL A 83 -11.04 6.37 -4.24
N ALA A 84 -10.27 7.21 -4.91
CA ALA A 84 -9.29 8.07 -4.25
C ALA A 84 -9.98 9.21 -3.45
N GLN A 85 -11.10 9.74 -3.95
CA GLN A 85 -11.92 10.71 -3.21
C GLN A 85 -12.43 10.11 -1.90
N LYS A 86 -12.92 8.87 -1.94
CA LYS A 86 -13.41 8.17 -0.77
C LYS A 86 -12.32 7.90 0.26
N LEU A 87 -11.14 7.50 -0.19
CA LEU A 87 -9.99 7.22 0.67
C LEU A 87 -9.30 8.48 1.20
N LYS A 88 -9.49 9.63 0.54
CA LYS A 88 -8.70 10.86 0.73
C LYS A 88 -7.19 10.57 0.62
N ALA A 89 -6.82 9.63 -0.23
CA ALA A 89 -5.44 9.18 -0.43
C ALA A 89 -5.23 8.76 -1.88
N ILE A 90 -4.17 9.28 -2.49
CA ILE A 90 -3.79 9.02 -3.87
C ILE A 90 -2.43 8.32 -3.88
N ASN A 91 -2.28 7.22 -4.63
CA ASN A 91 -1.01 6.55 -4.84
C ASN A 91 -0.55 6.60 -6.30
N THR A 92 -1.39 7.06 -7.23
CA THR A 92 -1.08 7.08 -8.67
C THR A 92 -1.60 8.35 -9.31
N LEU A 93 -0.72 9.05 -10.01
CA LEU A 93 -1.01 10.28 -10.76
C LEU A 93 -0.69 10.08 -12.23
N ARG A 94 -1.50 10.70 -13.12
CA ARG A 94 -1.26 10.79 -14.57
C ARG A 94 -1.51 12.21 -15.03
N LEU A 95 -0.70 12.71 -15.96
CA LEU A 95 -0.99 13.97 -16.63
C LEU A 95 -2.11 13.79 -17.64
N ASN A 96 -3.08 14.71 -17.62
CA ASN A 96 -4.11 14.83 -18.65
C ASN A 96 -3.61 15.68 -19.84
N SER A 97 -4.48 15.94 -20.81
CA SER A 97 -4.17 16.76 -22.00
C SER A 97 -3.78 18.20 -21.67
N GLU A 98 -4.29 18.73 -20.57
CA GLU A 98 -4.02 20.10 -20.08
C GLU A 98 -2.76 20.17 -19.20
N ARG A 99 -2.04 19.04 -19.08
CA ARG A 99 -0.87 18.86 -18.23
C ARG A 99 -1.15 19.08 -16.74
N GLU A 100 -2.38 18.75 -16.32
CA GLU A 100 -2.77 18.72 -14.92
C GLU A 100 -2.79 17.28 -14.39
N TRP A 101 -2.61 17.12 -13.06
CA TRP A 101 -2.58 15.81 -12.45
C TRP A 101 -3.98 15.25 -12.20
N ASN A 102 -4.25 14.09 -12.78
CA ASN A 102 -5.41 13.25 -12.43
C ASN A 102 -4.95 12.16 -11.47
N GLY A 103 -5.65 12.01 -10.35
CA GLY A 103 -5.28 11.13 -9.26
C GLY A 103 -6.20 9.92 -9.08
N THR A 104 -5.60 8.76 -8.76
CA THR A 104 -6.34 7.56 -8.37
C THR A 104 -5.65 6.81 -7.25
N ASN A 105 -6.31 5.76 -6.73
CA ASN A 105 -5.72 4.85 -5.75
C ASN A 105 -5.85 3.41 -6.23
N THR A 106 -4.72 2.73 -6.41
CA THR A 106 -4.64 1.34 -6.85
C THR A 106 -4.35 0.36 -5.70
N ASP A 107 -4.12 0.86 -4.47
CA ASP A 107 -3.78 0.02 -3.33
C ASP A 107 -4.94 -0.88 -2.90
N VAL A 108 -6.20 -0.44 -3.06
CA VAL A 108 -7.39 -1.24 -2.72
C VAL A 108 -7.41 -2.54 -3.51
N GLU A 109 -7.25 -2.45 -4.82
CA GLU A 109 -7.22 -3.63 -5.69
C GLU A 109 -5.97 -4.48 -5.44
N GLY A 110 -4.83 -3.81 -5.18
CA GLY A 110 -3.60 -4.48 -4.79
C GLY A 110 -3.76 -5.31 -3.52
N PHE A 111 -4.35 -4.74 -2.48
CA PHE A 111 -4.63 -5.42 -1.21
C PHE A 111 -5.56 -6.64 -1.39
N ILE A 112 -6.62 -6.48 -2.17
CA ILE A 112 -7.60 -7.55 -2.41
C ILE A 112 -7.00 -8.72 -3.20
N TYR A 113 -6.03 -8.46 -4.07
CA TYR A 113 -5.52 -9.44 -5.03
C TYR A 113 -5.09 -10.78 -4.41
N PRO A 114 -4.19 -10.84 -3.42
CA PRO A 114 -3.76 -12.11 -2.82
C PRO A 114 -4.87 -12.79 -2.00
N LEU A 115 -5.90 -12.05 -1.59
CA LEU A 115 -7.01 -12.59 -0.81
C LEU A 115 -8.08 -13.27 -1.66
N LYS A 116 -8.12 -13.01 -2.97
CA LYS A 116 -9.14 -13.58 -3.90
C LYS A 116 -9.09 -15.09 -3.99
N SER A 117 -7.92 -15.69 -3.85
CA SER A 117 -7.72 -17.14 -3.94
C SER A 117 -7.96 -17.86 -2.61
N LEU A 118 -8.21 -17.13 -1.52
CA LEU A 118 -8.39 -17.71 -0.19
C LEU A 118 -9.87 -17.84 0.16
N ASN A 119 -10.20 -18.93 0.87
CA ASN A 119 -11.53 -19.10 1.44
C ASN A 119 -11.62 -18.34 2.76
N LEU A 120 -11.96 -17.05 2.69
CA LEU A 120 -12.07 -16.16 3.84
C LEU A 120 -13.41 -16.35 4.53
N ILE A 121 -13.40 -16.51 5.85
CA ILE A 121 -14.61 -16.59 6.67
C ILE A 121 -15.30 -15.20 6.76
N LYS A 122 -14.58 -14.12 6.57
CA LYS A 122 -15.09 -12.74 6.40
C LYS A 122 -15.89 -12.20 7.59
N LYS A 123 -15.52 -12.56 8.80
CA LYS A 123 -16.25 -12.11 9.98
C LYS A 123 -15.59 -10.91 10.65
N GLN A 124 -14.35 -11.04 11.06
CA GLN A 124 -13.63 -10.05 11.85
C GLN A 124 -12.25 -9.79 11.31
N SER A 125 -11.88 -8.53 11.23
CA SER A 125 -10.52 -8.13 10.84
C SER A 125 -9.91 -7.17 11.85
N LEU A 126 -8.59 -7.27 12.01
CA LEU A 126 -7.78 -6.38 12.82
C LEU A 126 -6.75 -5.68 11.93
N VAL A 127 -6.84 -4.37 11.82
CA VAL A 127 -5.93 -3.54 11.02
C VAL A 127 -4.98 -2.79 11.96
N LEU A 128 -3.68 -2.93 11.74
CA LEU A 128 -2.65 -2.25 12.52
C LEU A 128 -2.17 -1.03 11.75
N GLY A 129 -2.43 0.18 12.30
CA GLY A 129 -2.14 1.46 11.67
C GLY A 129 -3.40 2.19 11.19
N SER A 130 -3.30 3.52 10.98
CA SER A 130 -4.41 4.38 10.55
C SER A 130 -4.04 5.39 9.45
N GLY A 131 -2.89 5.19 8.77
CA GLY A 131 -2.45 6.04 7.64
C GLY A 131 -3.08 5.67 6.30
N GLY A 132 -2.57 6.23 5.21
CA GLY A 132 -3.10 6.04 3.86
C GLY A 132 -3.20 4.58 3.41
N ALA A 133 -2.26 3.70 3.80
CA ALA A 133 -2.35 2.26 3.52
C ALA A 133 -3.52 1.61 4.28
N ALA A 134 -3.74 1.98 5.54
CA ALA A 134 -4.85 1.47 6.33
C ALA A 134 -6.21 1.85 5.72
N ARG A 135 -6.35 3.06 5.17
CA ARG A 135 -7.57 3.48 4.47
C ARG A 135 -7.87 2.58 3.27
N SER A 136 -6.85 2.23 2.48
CA SER A 136 -7.00 1.32 1.34
C SER A 136 -7.36 -0.11 1.78
N VAL A 137 -6.77 -0.59 2.89
CA VAL A 137 -7.09 -1.88 3.50
C VAL A 137 -8.53 -1.91 3.99
N VAL A 138 -8.98 -0.90 4.75
CA VAL A 138 -10.37 -0.81 5.23
C VAL A 138 -11.36 -0.84 4.07
N GLN A 139 -11.13 -0.06 3.00
CA GLN A 139 -11.97 -0.11 1.82
C GLN A 139 -11.97 -1.49 1.16
N GLY A 140 -10.79 -2.13 1.08
CA GLY A 140 -10.68 -3.50 0.56
C GLY A 140 -11.45 -4.53 1.38
N LEU A 141 -11.43 -4.40 2.72
CA LEU A 141 -12.21 -5.24 3.63
C LEU A 141 -13.71 -5.04 3.46
N ILE A 142 -14.16 -3.79 3.29
CA ILE A 142 -15.57 -3.47 2.97
C ILE A 142 -15.97 -4.13 1.64
N ASN A 143 -15.15 -3.99 0.60
CA ASN A 143 -15.39 -4.60 -0.71
C ASN A 143 -15.42 -6.13 -0.66
N LEU A 144 -14.72 -6.74 0.30
CA LEU A 144 -14.73 -8.17 0.59
C LEU A 144 -15.86 -8.59 1.55
N ASN A 145 -16.75 -7.67 1.95
CA ASN A 145 -17.88 -7.88 2.85
C ASN A 145 -17.49 -8.39 4.25
N PHE A 146 -16.40 -7.86 4.83
CA PHE A 146 -16.12 -8.05 6.26
C PHE A 146 -17.16 -7.31 7.08
N SER A 147 -17.69 -7.98 8.12
CA SER A 147 -18.77 -7.43 8.96
C SER A 147 -18.26 -6.62 10.15
N LYS A 148 -17.02 -6.87 10.59
CA LYS A 148 -16.41 -6.18 11.73
C LYS A 148 -14.97 -5.83 11.42
N ILE A 149 -14.65 -4.54 11.55
CA ILE A 149 -13.30 -4.01 11.34
C ILE A 149 -12.85 -3.33 12.62
N THR A 150 -11.75 -3.80 13.20
CA THR A 150 -11.08 -3.15 14.34
C THR A 150 -9.77 -2.53 13.84
N VAL A 151 -9.53 -1.27 14.18
CA VAL A 151 -8.30 -0.56 13.81
C VAL A 151 -7.53 -0.19 15.07
N VAL A 152 -6.28 -0.62 15.17
CA VAL A 152 -5.37 -0.26 16.26
C VAL A 152 -4.36 0.76 15.77
N SER A 153 -4.24 1.90 16.46
CA SER A 153 -3.29 2.96 16.11
C SER A 153 -2.61 3.55 17.35
N ARG A 154 -1.44 4.14 17.14
CA ARG A 154 -0.75 4.95 18.16
C ARG A 154 -1.21 6.42 18.13
N ASN A 155 -1.72 6.88 17.00
CA ASN A 155 -2.14 8.26 16.77
C ASN A 155 -3.67 8.35 16.80
N LYS A 156 -4.20 9.06 17.81
CA LYS A 156 -5.64 9.24 18.00
C LYS A 156 -6.26 10.04 16.86
N THR A 157 -5.63 11.12 16.43
CA THR A 157 -6.18 12.01 15.39
C THR A 157 -6.37 11.25 14.07
N SER A 158 -5.34 10.55 13.59
CA SER A 158 -5.45 9.78 12.34
C SER A 158 -6.42 8.59 12.45
N LEU A 159 -6.60 8.03 13.66
CA LEU A 159 -7.60 7.00 13.92
C LEU A 159 -9.01 7.55 13.82
N ASP A 160 -9.29 8.67 14.49
CA ASP A 160 -10.60 9.33 14.49
C ASP A 160 -10.98 9.78 13.06
N GLU A 161 -10.01 10.31 12.29
CA GLU A 161 -10.21 10.67 10.89
C GLU A 161 -10.53 9.46 10.01
N LEU A 162 -9.82 8.35 10.20
CA LEU A 162 -10.10 7.11 9.46
C LEU A 162 -11.52 6.62 9.77
N ILE A 163 -11.92 6.54 11.04
CA ILE A 163 -13.25 6.11 11.46
C ILE A 163 -14.32 7.02 10.83
N LYS A 164 -14.14 8.34 10.93
CA LYS A 164 -15.05 9.32 10.34
C LYS A 164 -15.19 9.17 8.82
N ASN A 165 -14.09 8.82 8.14
CA ASN A 165 -14.07 8.68 6.69
C ASN A 165 -14.92 7.49 6.18
N PHE A 166 -15.17 6.48 7.01
CA PHE A 166 -15.92 5.28 6.65
C PHE A 166 -17.24 5.11 7.42
N ALA A 167 -17.63 6.10 8.23
CA ALA A 167 -18.82 6.02 9.11
C ALA A 167 -20.14 5.80 8.36
N ASP A 168 -20.19 6.18 7.08
CA ASP A 168 -21.36 5.98 6.19
C ASP A 168 -21.46 4.54 5.63
N GLN A 169 -20.42 3.72 5.78
CA GLN A 169 -20.35 2.39 5.17
C GLN A 169 -20.31 1.25 6.18
N ILE A 170 -19.57 1.43 7.28
CA ILE A 170 -19.36 0.40 8.28
C ILE A 170 -18.99 1.03 9.61
N GLU A 171 -19.42 0.42 10.70
CA GLU A 171 -18.94 0.75 12.03
C GLU A 171 -17.52 0.18 12.23
N ILE A 172 -16.56 1.05 12.52
CA ILE A 172 -15.17 0.69 12.79
C ILE A 172 -14.89 0.86 14.27
N GLN A 173 -14.42 -0.21 14.90
CA GLN A 173 -13.94 -0.15 16.27
C GLN A 173 -12.50 0.40 16.32
N GLY A 174 -12.33 1.61 16.85
CA GLY A 174 -11.01 2.22 17.02
C GLY A 174 -10.41 1.90 18.39
N LEU A 175 -9.13 1.52 18.41
CA LEU A 175 -8.37 1.25 19.62
C LEU A 175 -7.03 2.00 19.61
N LEU A 176 -6.72 2.66 20.72
CA LEU A 176 -5.35 3.14 20.93
C LEU A 176 -4.49 2.00 21.48
N HIS A 177 -3.25 1.91 20.99
CA HIS A 177 -2.31 0.83 21.34
C HIS A 177 -2.08 0.64 22.86
N ASN A 178 -2.23 1.67 23.68
CA ASN A 178 -2.04 1.59 25.13
C ASN A 178 -3.19 0.89 25.87
N ASN A 179 -4.17 0.34 25.17
CA ASN A 179 -5.32 -0.30 25.76
C ASN A 179 -5.05 -1.79 25.99
N ASN A 180 -5.05 -2.26 27.26
CA ASN A 180 -4.83 -3.65 27.66
C ASN A 180 -5.84 -4.65 27.04
N ARG A 181 -6.90 -4.18 26.38
CA ARG A 181 -7.92 -5.01 25.70
C ARG A 181 -7.51 -5.46 24.30
N SER A 182 -6.36 -5.03 23.78
CA SER A 182 -5.95 -5.32 22.40
C SER A 182 -5.75 -6.81 22.11
N ASN A 183 -5.38 -7.63 23.13
CA ASN A 183 -5.11 -9.05 22.96
C ASN A 183 -6.36 -9.85 22.55
N HIS A 184 -7.54 -9.47 23.04
CA HIS A 184 -8.81 -10.11 22.70
C HIS A 184 -9.11 -10.00 21.19
N PHE A 185 -8.82 -8.85 20.58
CA PHE A 185 -9.05 -8.64 19.14
C PHE A 185 -8.08 -9.43 18.25
N VAL A 186 -6.89 -9.75 18.77
CA VAL A 186 -5.94 -10.65 18.07
C VAL A 186 -6.47 -12.09 18.05
N GLU A 187 -7.09 -12.54 19.15
CA GLU A 187 -7.66 -13.88 19.28
C GLU A 187 -8.88 -14.10 18.38
N GLU A 188 -9.73 -13.08 18.26
CA GLU A 188 -10.99 -13.15 17.51
C GLU A 188 -10.85 -12.91 16.01
N ALA A 189 -9.73 -12.35 15.56
CA ALA A 189 -9.57 -11.94 14.16
C ALA A 189 -9.42 -13.14 13.22
N ASP A 190 -10.21 -13.17 12.15
CA ASP A 190 -10.01 -14.08 11.01
C ASP A 190 -8.86 -13.60 10.10
N LEU A 191 -8.68 -12.28 10.00
CA LEU A 191 -7.61 -11.63 9.23
C LEU A 191 -6.98 -10.49 10.04
N ILE A 192 -5.67 -10.53 10.19
CA ILE A 192 -4.89 -9.41 10.75
C ILE A 192 -4.03 -8.82 9.67
N VAL A 193 -4.07 -7.49 9.51
CA VAL A 193 -3.31 -6.77 8.48
C VAL A 193 -2.38 -5.76 9.12
N ASN A 194 -1.07 -5.92 8.91
CA ASN A 194 -0.09 -4.90 9.28
C ASN A 194 0.04 -3.87 8.15
N THR A 195 -0.39 -2.63 8.42
CA THR A 195 -0.24 -1.48 7.52
C THR A 195 0.83 -0.49 8.00
N THR A 196 1.52 -0.81 9.11
CA THR A 196 2.58 0.01 9.68
C THR A 196 3.93 -0.29 9.02
N PRO A 197 4.91 0.62 9.08
CA PRO A 197 6.26 0.36 8.60
C PRO A 197 7.09 -0.50 9.58
N VAL A 198 6.54 -0.92 10.72
CA VAL A 198 7.26 -1.70 11.73
C VAL A 198 7.53 -3.10 11.22
N GLY A 199 8.81 -3.46 11.15
CA GLY A 199 9.29 -4.71 10.55
C GLY A 199 9.94 -4.54 9.17
N MET A 200 9.89 -3.33 8.57
CA MET A 200 10.66 -3.02 7.35
C MET A 200 12.17 -2.99 7.64
N LYS A 201 12.96 -3.43 6.68
CA LYS A 201 14.42 -3.28 6.72
C LYS A 201 14.80 -1.82 6.43
N LEU A 202 14.82 -0.99 7.48
CA LEU A 202 15.34 0.37 7.43
C LEU A 202 16.73 0.39 8.05
N ALA A 203 17.65 1.15 7.48
CA ALA A 203 19.06 1.22 7.92
C ALA A 203 19.24 1.67 9.39
N THR A 204 18.19 2.16 10.04
CA THR A 204 18.23 2.77 11.39
C THR A 204 17.41 2.01 12.44
N GLN A 205 16.71 0.94 12.10
CA GLN A 205 15.93 0.14 13.06
C GLN A 205 16.57 -1.24 13.26
N GLY A 206 16.62 -1.67 14.53
CA GLY A 206 17.14 -2.99 14.88
C GLY A 206 16.37 -4.12 14.19
N GLU A 207 17.04 -5.23 13.94
CA GLU A 207 16.44 -6.43 13.37
C GLU A 207 15.41 -7.05 14.34
N ASN A 208 14.34 -7.67 13.81
CA ASN A 208 13.32 -8.42 14.56
C ASN A 208 12.27 -7.61 15.37
N ILE A 209 11.95 -6.41 14.96
CA ILE A 209 10.88 -5.65 15.63
C ILE A 209 9.51 -6.06 15.04
N MET A 210 8.59 -6.49 15.91
CA MET A 210 7.18 -6.75 15.56
C MET A 210 6.30 -5.55 15.94
N PRO A 211 5.24 -5.28 15.16
CA PRO A 211 4.25 -4.28 15.54
C PRO A 211 3.72 -4.56 16.95
N TYR A 212 3.71 -3.54 17.80
CA TYR A 212 3.18 -3.57 19.18
C TYR A 212 3.85 -4.54 20.16
N GLY A 213 4.97 -5.19 19.78
CA GLY A 213 5.75 -6.10 20.64
C GLY A 213 5.12 -7.49 20.81
N GLU A 214 5.89 -8.45 21.33
CA GLU A 214 5.48 -9.86 21.40
C GLU A 214 4.25 -10.13 22.28
N THR A 215 4.06 -9.35 23.36
CA THR A 215 2.93 -9.53 24.27
C THR A 215 1.57 -9.33 23.61
N PHE A 216 1.51 -8.43 22.60
CA PHE A 216 0.33 -8.19 21.79
C PHE A 216 -0.12 -9.45 21.01
N TRP A 217 0.84 -10.30 20.62
CA TRP A 217 0.62 -11.45 19.75
C TRP A 217 0.42 -12.79 20.50
N ARG A 218 0.40 -12.79 21.85
CA ARG A 218 0.32 -14.03 22.64
C ARG A 218 -0.93 -14.85 22.35
N SER A 219 -2.07 -14.19 22.12
CA SER A 219 -3.37 -14.81 21.83
C SER A 219 -3.62 -15.08 20.35
N LEU A 220 -2.60 -14.96 19.49
CA LEU A 220 -2.74 -15.24 18.06
C LEU A 220 -3.20 -16.69 17.83
N ASN A 221 -4.33 -16.83 17.12
CA ASN A 221 -4.93 -18.11 16.80
C ASN A 221 -4.34 -18.68 15.51
N SER A 222 -4.04 -19.97 15.46
CA SER A 222 -3.51 -20.66 14.27
C SER A 222 -4.42 -20.62 13.04
N LYS A 223 -5.72 -20.36 13.22
CA LYS A 223 -6.69 -20.21 12.11
C LYS A 223 -6.67 -18.81 11.48
N THR A 224 -6.02 -17.84 12.14
CA THR A 224 -5.93 -16.46 11.67
C THR A 224 -5.04 -16.38 10.42
N ILE A 225 -5.45 -15.59 9.43
CA ILE A 225 -4.59 -15.18 8.33
C ILE A 225 -3.87 -13.91 8.76
N VAL A 226 -2.56 -13.89 8.66
CA VAL A 226 -1.73 -12.71 8.97
C VAL A 226 -1.15 -12.16 7.67
N TYR A 227 -1.56 -10.95 7.31
CA TYR A 227 -1.12 -10.24 6.12
C TYR A 227 -0.25 -9.04 6.52
N ASP A 228 1.01 -9.07 6.17
CA ASP A 228 1.92 -7.95 6.35
C ASP A 228 2.13 -7.24 5.01
N LEU A 229 1.80 -5.94 4.92
CA LEU A 229 1.99 -5.19 3.67
C LEU A 229 3.46 -4.95 3.33
N ILE A 230 4.36 -5.28 4.25
CA ILE A 230 5.81 -5.22 4.03
C ILE A 230 6.23 -6.40 3.15
N TYR A 231 7.05 -6.12 2.14
CA TYR A 231 7.62 -7.11 1.22
C TYR A 231 9.15 -7.27 1.37
N ASN A 232 9.79 -6.41 2.17
CA ASN A 232 11.23 -6.51 2.46
C ASN A 232 11.50 -6.07 3.91
N PRO A 233 12.01 -7.00 4.77
CA PRO A 233 12.44 -8.38 4.47
C PRO A 233 11.25 -9.32 4.17
N ALA A 234 11.50 -10.40 3.45
CA ALA A 234 10.54 -11.47 3.21
C ALA A 234 11.11 -12.82 3.71
N PRO A 235 10.49 -13.47 4.71
CA PRO A 235 9.36 -12.99 5.51
C PRO A 235 9.79 -11.96 6.58
N THR A 236 8.84 -11.11 6.98
CA THR A 236 9.02 -10.17 8.08
C THR A 236 9.09 -10.88 9.44
N PRO A 237 9.57 -10.22 10.53
CA PRO A 237 9.53 -10.79 11.88
C PRO A 237 8.10 -11.22 12.30
N LEU A 238 7.09 -10.43 11.96
CA LEU A 238 5.68 -10.76 12.21
C LEU A 238 5.27 -12.05 11.50
N LEU A 239 5.58 -12.17 10.21
CA LEU A 239 5.20 -13.36 9.44
C LEU A 239 5.97 -14.60 9.90
N LYS A 240 7.26 -14.48 10.28
CA LYS A 240 8.02 -15.57 10.88
C LYS A 240 7.40 -16.06 12.19
N PHE A 241 6.97 -15.12 13.05
CA PHE A 241 6.30 -15.45 14.30
C PHE A 241 4.95 -16.14 14.05
N SER A 242 4.13 -15.59 13.15
CA SER A 242 2.80 -16.10 12.84
C SER A 242 2.85 -17.50 12.21
N ALA A 243 3.80 -17.76 11.32
CA ALA A 243 4.02 -19.08 10.72
C ALA A 243 4.37 -20.14 11.78
N LYS A 244 5.20 -19.79 12.79
CA LYS A 244 5.49 -20.69 13.93
C LYS A 244 4.26 -21.01 14.78
N LYS A 245 3.24 -20.14 14.76
CA LYS A 245 1.94 -20.36 15.42
C LYS A 245 0.95 -21.17 14.55
N GLY A 246 1.33 -21.53 13.33
CA GLY A 246 0.49 -22.29 12.39
C GLY A 246 -0.45 -21.42 11.55
N CYS A 247 -0.30 -20.10 11.56
CA CYS A 247 -1.12 -19.19 10.76
C CYS A 247 -0.78 -19.26 9.26
N ILE A 248 -1.77 -18.98 8.42
CA ILE A 248 -1.52 -18.64 7.00
C ILE A 248 -0.92 -17.23 6.97
N THR A 249 0.19 -17.07 6.26
CA THR A 249 0.92 -15.79 6.17
C THR A 249 0.97 -15.28 4.75
N ILE A 250 0.77 -13.96 4.57
CA ILE A 250 0.83 -13.27 3.28
C ILE A 250 1.76 -12.07 3.45
N ASP A 251 2.74 -11.92 2.56
CA ASP A 251 3.58 -10.74 2.48
C ASP A 251 3.05 -9.71 1.47
N GLY A 252 3.66 -8.52 1.45
CA GLY A 252 3.24 -7.42 0.59
C GLY A 252 3.63 -7.54 -0.90
N SER A 253 4.34 -8.60 -1.31
CA SER A 253 4.89 -8.69 -2.68
C SER A 253 3.80 -8.75 -3.75
N GLN A 254 2.78 -9.58 -3.56
CA GLN A 254 1.67 -9.68 -4.52
C GLN A 254 0.84 -8.39 -4.57
N MET A 255 0.63 -7.72 -3.43
CA MET A 255 0.00 -6.40 -3.40
C MET A 255 0.81 -5.38 -4.20
N LEU A 256 2.13 -5.36 -4.02
CA LEU A 256 3.03 -4.45 -4.73
C LEU A 256 2.92 -4.64 -6.25
N VAL A 257 2.89 -5.88 -6.73
CA VAL A 257 2.73 -6.18 -8.15
C VAL A 257 1.35 -5.78 -8.66
N ALA A 258 0.30 -6.19 -7.97
CA ALA A 258 -1.07 -5.97 -8.44
C ALA A 258 -1.43 -4.47 -8.50
N GLN A 259 -1.08 -3.67 -7.47
CA GLN A 259 -1.28 -2.21 -7.50
C GLN A 259 -0.42 -1.55 -8.59
N GLY A 260 0.80 -2.06 -8.81
CA GLY A 260 1.70 -1.57 -9.85
C GLY A 260 1.17 -1.82 -11.27
N ALA A 261 0.60 -2.99 -11.52
CA ALA A 261 -0.06 -3.32 -12.78
C ALA A 261 -1.27 -2.41 -13.04
N LYS A 262 -2.07 -2.11 -12.01
CA LYS A 262 -3.19 -1.16 -12.10
C LYS A 262 -2.72 0.28 -12.35
N SER A 263 -1.62 0.69 -11.72
CA SER A 263 -0.99 1.99 -12.01
C SER A 263 -0.54 2.07 -13.46
N LEU A 264 0.09 1.02 -14.00
CA LEU A 264 0.48 0.93 -15.41
C LEU A 264 -0.73 1.08 -16.33
N SER A 265 -1.79 0.33 -16.08
CA SER A 265 -3.04 0.43 -16.85
C SER A 265 -3.62 1.85 -16.83
N PHE A 266 -3.57 2.53 -15.68
CA PHE A 266 -4.01 3.93 -15.55
C PHE A 266 -3.16 4.89 -16.39
N TRP A 267 -1.83 4.76 -16.38
CA TRP A 267 -0.94 5.63 -17.18
C TRP A 267 -1.07 5.42 -18.69
N THR A 268 -1.41 4.22 -19.11
CA THR A 268 -1.43 3.80 -20.52
C THR A 268 -2.84 3.68 -21.11
N ASN A 269 -3.86 4.21 -20.43
CA ASN A 269 -5.26 4.15 -20.86
C ASN A 269 -5.75 2.72 -21.13
N GLY A 270 -5.41 1.78 -20.24
CA GLY A 270 -5.98 0.43 -20.23
C GLY A 270 -5.07 -0.69 -20.73
N LEU A 271 -3.78 -0.43 -21.06
CA LEU A 271 -2.88 -1.56 -21.34
C LEU A 271 -2.73 -2.43 -20.11
N GLU A 272 -2.78 -3.73 -20.32
CA GLU A 272 -2.60 -4.71 -19.26
C GLU A 272 -1.26 -5.44 -19.45
N VAL A 273 -0.59 -5.70 -18.34
CA VAL A 273 0.60 -6.53 -18.29
C VAL A 273 0.29 -7.82 -17.55
N PRO A 274 0.71 -9.00 -18.04
CA PRO A 274 0.55 -10.24 -17.30
C PRO A 274 1.25 -10.15 -15.94
N PHE A 275 0.55 -10.54 -14.87
CA PHE A 275 1.06 -10.45 -13.50
C PHE A 275 2.44 -11.08 -13.32
N HIS A 276 2.70 -12.22 -13.94
CA HIS A 276 3.97 -12.94 -13.81
C HIS A 276 5.17 -12.13 -14.29
N ILE A 277 5.04 -11.28 -15.32
CA ILE A 277 6.14 -10.44 -15.84
C ILE A 277 6.72 -9.55 -14.74
N MET A 278 5.84 -8.86 -14.01
CA MET A 278 6.25 -7.98 -12.91
C MET A 278 6.68 -8.78 -11.67
N ASN A 279 5.95 -9.86 -11.35
CA ASN A 279 6.23 -10.72 -10.21
C ASN A 279 7.58 -11.44 -10.33
N ASP A 280 7.91 -11.99 -11.50
CA ASP A 280 9.18 -12.70 -11.73
C ASP A 280 10.37 -11.74 -11.71
N ALA A 281 10.18 -10.51 -12.18
CA ALA A 281 11.19 -9.47 -12.04
C ALA A 281 11.42 -9.10 -10.57
N LEU A 282 10.34 -8.97 -9.77
CA LEU A 282 10.41 -8.66 -8.35
C LEU A 282 11.08 -9.76 -7.53
N ARG A 283 10.70 -11.03 -7.76
CA ARG A 283 11.20 -12.19 -6.99
C ARG A 283 12.71 -12.39 -7.02
N LYS A 284 13.39 -11.84 -8.00
CA LYS A 284 14.87 -11.90 -8.09
C LYS A 284 15.58 -11.03 -7.04
N TYR A 285 14.82 -10.18 -6.35
CA TYR A 285 15.34 -9.18 -5.40
C TYR A 285 14.72 -9.30 -4.00
N LEU A 286 13.83 -10.25 -3.79
CA LEU A 286 13.30 -10.66 -2.48
C LEU A 286 14.09 -11.88 -1.94
#